data_608a2d3b0f64eb80985586cf731422e3
#
_entry.id   608a2d3b0f64eb80985586cf731422e3
#
_cell.length_a   1.000
_cell.length_b   1.000
_cell.length_c   1.000
_cell.angle_alpha   90.00
_cell.angle_beta   90.00
_cell.angle_gamma   90.00
#
_symmetry.space_group_name_H-M   'P 1'
#
loop_
_entity.id
_entity.type
_entity.pdbx_description
1 polymer ?
#
loop_
_entity_poly.entity_id
_entity_poly.type
_entity_poly.pdbx_seq_one_letter_code
_entity_poly.pdbx_strand_id
1 'polypeptide(L)'
;MSFWRKRIGTLRAGMVVAGILLLASLASYGQQTIRMSLADGFDFPVGKPNGAGYYIARGLRLTSPIHFGEDWNGRNGGDTDLGDPVYTVADGVVTWAYNVRAGWGNVVIIRHAYRDPATNQVKFIDSLYGHLLEMKVKPGQAVKRGALIGTIGSNSGMYPAHLHFEMRHNLKIGMHRESVARDLTNWASPSDFIKKHRQLNREWNQVAAPAGTYPVYQGFKGI
;
A
#
# COMPACT_ATOMS: atom_id res chain seq x y z
N MET A 1 -89.51 -40.34 28.42
CA MET A 1 -88.87 -38.99 28.56
C MET A 1 -87.40 -39.21 28.70
N SER A 2 -86.67 -39.04 27.61
CA SER A 2 -85.21 -39.35 27.48
C SER A 2 -84.50 -38.10 27.19
N PHE A 3 -83.58 -37.68 28.10
CA PHE A 3 -82.70 -36.53 27.95
C PHE A 3 -81.39 -36.96 27.31
N TRP A 4 -81.11 -36.48 26.13
CA TRP A 4 -79.81 -36.58 25.46
C TRP A 4 -78.86 -35.43 25.91
N ARG A 5 -77.78 -35.76 26.56
CA ARG A 5 -76.69 -34.84 26.82
C ARG A 5 -75.69 -34.93 25.69
N LYS A 6 -75.52 -33.87 24.91
CA LYS A 6 -74.42 -33.68 23.97
C LYS A 6 -73.13 -33.34 24.76
N ARG A 7 -72.10 -34.13 24.57
CA ARG A 7 -70.77 -33.84 24.98
C ARG A 7 -70.13 -32.91 23.94
N ILE A 8 -69.68 -31.71 24.36
CA ILE A 8 -68.88 -30.78 23.57
C ILE A 8 -67.39 -31.14 23.80
N GLY A 9 -66.73 -31.63 22.76
CA GLY A 9 -65.30 -31.90 22.78
C GLY A 9 -64.53 -30.62 22.50
N THR A 10 -63.72 -30.26 23.45
CA THR A 10 -62.75 -29.14 23.30
C THR A 10 -61.52 -29.56 22.47
N LEU A 11 -61.47 -29.09 21.23
CA LEU A 11 -60.19 -29.15 20.45
C LEU A 11 -59.14 -28.24 21.12
N ARG A 12 -58.10 -28.85 21.62
CA ARG A 12 -56.89 -28.13 21.98
C ARG A 12 -56.06 -27.94 20.70
N ALA A 13 -55.99 -26.70 20.23
CA ALA A 13 -55.07 -26.31 19.18
C ALA A 13 -53.66 -26.29 19.76
N GLY A 14 -52.85 -27.26 19.38
CA GLY A 14 -51.39 -27.25 19.69
C GLY A 14 -50.68 -26.24 18.77
N MET A 15 -50.19 -25.17 19.37
CA MET A 15 -49.32 -24.22 18.69
C MET A 15 -47.93 -24.83 18.55
N VAL A 16 -47.57 -25.27 17.34
CA VAL A 16 -46.20 -25.67 17.00
C VAL A 16 -45.41 -24.37 16.73
N VAL A 17 -44.61 -23.93 17.68
CA VAL A 17 -43.65 -22.86 17.46
C VAL A 17 -42.45 -23.45 16.73
N ALA A 18 -42.41 -23.28 15.41
CA ALA A 18 -41.23 -23.59 14.62
C ALA A 18 -40.15 -22.52 14.89
N GLY A 19 -39.21 -22.86 15.76
CA GLY A 19 -38.04 -22.05 16.00
C GLY A 19 -37.13 -22.07 14.76
N ILE A 20 -37.09 -20.97 13.99
CA ILE A 20 -36.11 -20.77 12.92
C ILE A 20 -34.78 -20.43 13.60
N LEU A 21 -33.90 -21.42 13.72
CA LEU A 21 -32.48 -21.20 14.05
C LEU A 21 -31.81 -20.51 12.87
N LEU A 22 -31.69 -19.17 12.92
CA LEU A 22 -30.80 -18.43 12.04
C LEU A 22 -29.36 -18.77 12.43
N LEU A 23 -28.75 -19.73 11.77
CA LEU A 23 -27.33 -19.94 11.77
C LEU A 23 -26.69 -18.79 11.01
N ALA A 24 -26.36 -17.70 11.72
CA ALA A 24 -25.46 -16.67 11.20
C ALA A 24 -24.09 -17.35 11.01
N SER A 25 -23.77 -17.72 9.77
CA SER A 25 -22.41 -18.09 9.40
C SER A 25 -21.54 -16.86 9.58
N LEU A 26 -20.80 -16.80 10.67
CA LEU A 26 -19.66 -15.91 10.82
C LEU A 26 -18.63 -16.34 9.77
N ALA A 27 -18.76 -15.80 8.56
CA ALA A 27 -17.68 -15.86 7.59
C ALA A 27 -16.51 -15.12 8.26
N SER A 28 -15.53 -15.86 8.75
CA SER A 28 -14.25 -15.29 9.15
C SER A 28 -13.67 -14.69 7.87
N TYR A 29 -13.74 -13.37 7.71
CA TYR A 29 -12.99 -12.65 6.70
C TYR A 29 -11.52 -12.79 7.08
N GLY A 30 -10.93 -13.92 6.69
CA GLY A 30 -9.49 -14.11 6.78
C GLY A 30 -8.80 -12.97 6.06
N GLN A 31 -7.85 -12.33 6.71
CA GLN A 31 -7.08 -11.26 6.09
C GLN A 31 -6.52 -11.77 4.76
N GLN A 32 -6.84 -11.08 3.66
CA GLN A 32 -6.30 -11.43 2.35
C GLN A 32 -4.78 -11.35 2.40
N THR A 33 -4.11 -12.32 1.79
CA THR A 33 -2.66 -12.35 1.71
C THR A 33 -2.20 -12.53 0.26
N ILE A 34 -1.01 -11.99 -0.03
CA ILE A 34 -0.30 -12.21 -1.28
C ILE A 34 1.03 -12.92 -0.99
N ARG A 35 1.40 -13.88 -1.83
CA ARG A 35 2.70 -14.54 -1.72
C ARG A 35 3.74 -13.68 -2.41
N MET A 36 4.89 -13.48 -1.75
CA MET A 36 5.99 -12.70 -2.30
C MET A 36 7.34 -13.19 -1.81
N SER A 37 8.38 -12.94 -2.61
CA SER A 37 9.77 -13.21 -2.21
C SER A 37 10.22 -12.20 -1.16
N LEU A 38 11.15 -12.62 -0.31
CA LEU A 38 11.89 -11.70 0.55
C LEU A 38 12.88 -10.90 -0.30
N ALA A 39 12.95 -9.59 -0.04
CA ALA A 39 13.93 -8.71 -0.66
C ALA A 39 15.35 -9.07 -0.19
N ASP A 40 16.30 -9.10 -1.12
CA ASP A 40 17.73 -9.28 -0.86
C ASP A 40 18.47 -7.95 -0.68
N GLY A 41 17.73 -6.86 -0.56
CA GLY A 41 18.20 -5.51 -0.32
C GLY A 41 17.35 -4.46 -1.02
N PHE A 42 17.73 -3.20 -0.81
CA PHE A 42 17.02 -2.03 -1.34
C PHE A 42 17.96 -1.11 -2.10
N ASP A 43 17.57 -0.67 -3.29
CA ASP A 43 18.27 0.31 -4.13
C ASP A 43 17.53 1.66 -4.12
N PHE A 44 18.21 2.72 -4.55
CA PHE A 44 17.54 4.00 -4.79
C PHE A 44 16.62 3.93 -6.02
N PRO A 45 15.48 4.64 -6.01
CA PRO A 45 14.45 4.53 -7.04
C PRO A 45 14.82 5.21 -8.37
N VAL A 46 15.81 6.11 -8.36
CA VAL A 46 16.32 6.83 -9.54
C VAL A 46 17.83 6.74 -9.57
N GLY A 47 18.46 6.91 -10.75
CA GLY A 47 19.92 6.84 -10.88
C GLY A 47 20.50 5.56 -10.29
N LYS A 48 19.81 4.43 -10.53
CA LYS A 48 20.11 3.14 -9.87
C LYS A 48 21.56 2.69 -10.08
N PRO A 49 22.11 1.91 -9.12
CA PRO A 49 21.45 1.58 -7.85
C PRO A 49 21.63 2.65 -6.77
N ASN A 50 22.44 3.67 -7.00
CA ASN A 50 22.99 4.53 -5.96
C ASN A 50 22.46 5.98 -5.96
N GLY A 51 21.42 6.29 -6.77
CA GLY A 51 20.90 7.65 -6.92
C GLY A 51 21.83 8.55 -7.77
N ALA A 52 22.64 7.95 -8.65
CA ALA A 52 23.60 8.67 -9.47
C ALA A 52 22.90 9.69 -10.38
N GLY A 53 23.39 10.93 -10.40
CA GLY A 53 22.80 12.02 -11.18
C GLY A 53 21.63 12.73 -10.52
N TYR A 54 21.23 12.31 -9.30
CA TYR A 54 20.10 12.89 -8.55
C TYR A 54 20.52 13.47 -7.21
N TYR A 55 19.65 14.29 -6.64
CA TYR A 55 19.75 14.80 -5.27
C TYR A 55 18.37 14.91 -4.63
N ILE A 56 18.32 14.92 -3.31
CA ILE A 56 17.09 15.13 -2.55
C ILE A 56 16.89 16.64 -2.42
N ALA A 57 15.92 17.18 -3.18
CA ALA A 57 15.56 18.59 -3.10
C ALA A 57 14.77 18.91 -1.83
N ARG A 58 13.97 17.95 -1.38
CA ARG A 58 13.15 18.06 -0.18
C ARG A 58 13.09 16.72 0.54
N GLY A 59 13.48 16.69 1.80
CA GLY A 59 13.51 15.47 2.62
C GLY A 59 12.21 15.21 3.38
N LEU A 60 12.13 14.06 4.05
CA LEU A 60 11.06 13.72 4.97
C LEU A 60 10.93 14.76 6.08
N ARG A 61 9.73 15.29 6.30
CA ARG A 61 9.43 16.27 7.34
C ARG A 61 8.03 16.02 7.91
N LEU A 62 7.98 15.56 9.15
CA LEU A 62 6.73 15.19 9.83
C LEU A 62 6.12 16.34 10.64
N THR A 63 6.79 17.50 10.67
CA THR A 63 6.32 18.77 11.24
C THR A 63 6.08 19.79 10.13
N SER A 64 5.35 20.88 10.43
CA SER A 64 5.04 21.91 9.43
C SER A 64 6.30 22.63 8.89
N PRO A 65 6.40 22.89 7.58
CA PRO A 65 5.57 22.37 6.49
C PRO A 65 5.82 20.88 6.24
N ILE A 66 4.75 20.09 6.28
CA ILE A 66 4.82 18.62 6.25
C ILE A 66 5.23 18.12 4.87
N HIS A 67 6.11 17.09 4.86
CA HIS A 67 6.48 16.32 3.67
C HIS A 67 6.71 14.85 4.06
N PHE A 68 5.92 13.93 3.53
CA PHE A 68 5.91 12.54 3.98
C PHE A 68 6.97 11.64 3.33
N GLY A 69 7.84 12.21 2.49
CA GLY A 69 8.84 11.46 1.74
C GLY A 69 10.05 12.30 1.37
N GLU A 70 10.64 11.95 0.25
CA GLU A 70 11.75 12.66 -0.36
C GLU A 70 11.39 13.02 -1.81
N ASP A 71 11.66 14.29 -2.20
CA ASP A 71 11.56 14.74 -3.59
C ASP A 71 12.94 14.64 -4.23
N TRP A 72 13.06 13.78 -5.22
CA TRP A 72 14.28 13.50 -5.95
C TRP A 72 14.31 14.22 -7.28
N ASN A 73 15.30 15.09 -7.50
CA ASN A 73 15.49 15.87 -8.73
C ASN A 73 16.81 15.53 -9.40
N GLY A 74 16.81 15.60 -10.74
CA GLY A 74 18.02 15.51 -11.54
C GLY A 74 18.95 16.70 -11.31
N ARG A 75 20.28 16.45 -11.27
CA ARG A 75 21.29 17.50 -10.98
C ARG A 75 21.43 18.55 -12.08
N ASN A 76 20.90 18.29 -13.27
CA ASN A 76 20.95 19.24 -14.38
C ASN A 76 19.92 20.38 -14.25
N GLY A 77 19.00 20.28 -13.26
CA GLY A 77 17.99 21.30 -12.95
C GLY A 77 16.83 21.37 -13.95
N GLY A 78 15.85 22.21 -13.63
CA GLY A 78 14.62 22.36 -14.41
C GLY A 78 13.89 21.03 -14.56
N ASP A 79 13.31 20.81 -15.74
CA ASP A 79 12.59 19.59 -16.10
C ASP A 79 13.47 18.59 -16.88
N THR A 80 14.78 18.62 -16.69
CA THR A 80 15.72 17.75 -17.44
C THR A 80 15.58 16.26 -17.08
N ASP A 81 14.92 15.95 -15.97
CA ASP A 81 14.58 14.60 -15.52
C ASP A 81 13.16 14.17 -15.87
N LEU A 82 12.39 15.02 -16.59
CA LEU A 82 11.07 14.64 -17.08
C LEU A 82 11.17 13.42 -18.02
N GLY A 83 10.46 12.35 -17.68
CA GLY A 83 10.52 11.10 -18.45
C GLY A 83 11.64 10.15 -18.04
N ASP A 84 12.53 10.54 -17.13
CA ASP A 84 13.58 9.68 -16.63
C ASP A 84 13.02 8.43 -15.92
N PRO A 85 13.74 7.29 -16.00
CA PRO A 85 13.24 6.02 -15.51
C PRO A 85 13.19 5.96 -13.98
N VAL A 86 12.07 5.45 -13.46
CA VAL A 86 11.84 5.15 -12.04
C VAL A 86 11.80 3.63 -11.85
N TYR A 87 12.53 3.16 -10.84
CA TYR A 87 12.70 1.74 -10.58
C TYR A 87 12.15 1.35 -9.20
N THR A 88 11.63 0.11 -9.08
CA THR A 88 11.31 -0.42 -7.75
C THR A 88 12.58 -0.61 -6.93
N VAL A 89 12.50 -0.21 -5.66
CA VAL A 89 13.65 -0.26 -4.74
C VAL A 89 14.05 -1.68 -4.34
N ALA A 90 13.12 -2.64 -4.39
CA ALA A 90 13.34 -4.04 -3.97
C ALA A 90 12.37 -5.00 -4.66
N ASP A 91 12.55 -6.31 -4.48
CA ASP A 91 11.56 -7.33 -4.81
C ASP A 91 10.25 -7.02 -4.07
N GLY A 92 9.11 -7.15 -4.75
CA GLY A 92 7.82 -6.85 -4.14
C GLY A 92 6.62 -7.17 -5.03
N VAL A 93 5.44 -6.75 -4.56
CA VAL A 93 4.20 -6.83 -5.33
C VAL A 93 3.54 -5.46 -5.37
N VAL A 94 3.13 -5.05 -6.55
CA VAL A 94 2.40 -3.79 -6.75
C VAL A 94 1.03 -3.89 -6.09
N THR A 95 0.78 -3.06 -5.09
CA THR A 95 -0.50 -3.01 -4.35
C THR A 95 -1.40 -1.88 -4.81
N TRP A 96 -0.84 -0.89 -5.52
CA TRP A 96 -1.55 0.25 -6.06
C TRP A 96 -0.84 0.77 -7.32
N ALA A 97 -1.59 1.09 -8.38
CA ALA A 97 -1.07 1.77 -9.57
C ALA A 97 -2.24 2.47 -10.27
N TYR A 98 -2.50 3.74 -9.93
CA TYR A 98 -3.61 4.52 -10.46
C TYR A 98 -3.26 6.01 -10.55
N ASN A 99 -3.97 6.73 -11.45
CA ASN A 99 -3.95 8.19 -11.46
C ASN A 99 -4.83 8.70 -10.31
N VAL A 100 -4.23 9.38 -9.35
CA VAL A 100 -4.89 9.89 -8.13
C VAL A 100 -5.43 11.30 -8.36
N ARG A 101 -4.98 11.99 -9.43
CA ARG A 101 -5.31 13.41 -9.71
C ARG A 101 -4.81 14.37 -8.61
N ALA A 102 -5.35 15.60 -8.58
CA ALA A 102 -5.19 16.60 -7.51
C ALA A 102 -3.74 16.75 -6.97
N GLY A 103 -2.78 17.03 -7.83
CA GLY A 103 -1.39 17.24 -7.45
C GLY A 103 -0.56 15.97 -7.26
N TRP A 104 -1.19 14.78 -7.19
CA TRP A 104 -0.46 13.52 -7.11
C TRP A 104 -0.06 12.94 -8.47
N GLY A 105 -0.94 13.12 -9.49
CA GLY A 105 -0.79 12.47 -10.79
C GLY A 105 -0.84 10.94 -10.68
N ASN A 106 0.01 10.26 -11.43
CA ASN A 106 0.13 8.81 -11.37
C ASN A 106 0.94 8.39 -10.15
N VAL A 107 0.43 7.39 -9.44
CA VAL A 107 1.03 6.85 -8.21
C VAL A 107 1.14 5.33 -8.30
N VAL A 108 2.30 4.81 -7.95
CA VAL A 108 2.54 3.38 -7.73
C VAL A 108 2.90 3.16 -6.27
N ILE A 109 2.29 2.13 -5.63
CA ILE A 109 2.71 1.64 -4.31
C ILE A 109 3.09 0.17 -4.45
N ILE A 110 4.25 -0.19 -3.89
CA ILE A 110 4.77 -1.56 -3.92
C ILE A 110 4.99 -2.02 -2.49
N ARG A 111 4.47 -3.18 -2.16
CA ARG A 111 4.72 -3.85 -0.90
C ARG A 111 5.93 -4.74 -1.01
N HIS A 112 6.81 -4.64 -0.04
CA HIS A 112 8.03 -5.43 0.09
C HIS A 112 7.99 -6.24 1.37
N ALA A 113 8.55 -7.45 1.33
CA ALA A 113 8.83 -8.26 2.50
C ALA A 113 10.36 -8.38 2.65
N TYR A 114 10.88 -8.24 3.84
CA TYR A 114 12.30 -8.38 4.12
C TYR A 114 12.54 -8.98 5.49
N ARG A 115 13.69 -9.63 5.68
CA ARG A 115 14.13 -10.06 7.01
C ARG A 115 14.93 -8.96 7.66
N ASP A 116 14.42 -8.43 8.77
CA ASP A 116 15.11 -7.38 9.53
C ASP A 116 16.37 -7.95 10.18
N PRO A 117 17.56 -7.43 9.85
CA PRO A 117 18.82 -7.93 10.40
C PRO A 117 18.94 -7.81 11.92
N ALA A 118 18.27 -6.83 12.52
CA ALA A 118 18.34 -6.58 13.96
C ALA A 118 17.49 -7.56 14.78
N THR A 119 16.37 -8.01 14.23
CA THR A 119 15.40 -8.85 14.97
C THR A 119 15.25 -10.26 14.40
N ASN A 120 15.82 -10.52 13.22
CA ASN A 120 15.66 -11.73 12.42
C ASN A 120 14.18 -12.05 12.09
N GLN A 121 13.27 -11.08 12.20
CA GLN A 121 11.86 -11.23 11.88
C GLN A 121 11.56 -10.81 10.46
N VAL A 122 10.57 -11.45 9.81
CA VAL A 122 10.02 -10.98 8.55
C VAL A 122 9.18 -9.73 8.83
N LYS A 123 9.54 -8.63 8.16
CA LYS A 123 8.82 -7.35 8.20
C LYS A 123 8.32 -6.98 6.82
N PHE A 124 7.32 -6.12 6.78
CA PHE A 124 6.76 -5.58 5.55
C PHE A 124 6.88 -4.07 5.55
N ILE A 125 7.04 -3.49 4.36
CA ILE A 125 7.11 -2.05 4.15
C ILE A 125 6.54 -1.73 2.77
N ASP A 126 5.84 -0.60 2.65
CA ASP A 126 5.36 -0.09 1.37
C ASP A 126 6.28 1.04 0.88
N SER A 127 6.66 1.00 -0.41
CA SER A 127 7.27 2.12 -1.11
C SER A 127 6.21 2.79 -1.99
N LEU A 128 6.16 4.14 -1.97
CA LEU A 128 5.28 4.92 -2.83
C LEU A 128 6.12 5.77 -3.78
N TYR A 129 5.71 5.79 -5.04
CA TYR A 129 6.29 6.56 -6.14
C TYR A 129 5.20 7.47 -6.70
N GLY A 130 5.30 8.77 -6.43
CA GLY A 130 4.34 9.78 -6.86
C GLY A 130 4.82 10.60 -8.04
N HIS A 131 3.92 11.37 -8.63
CA HIS A 131 4.17 12.30 -9.72
C HIS A 131 4.65 11.67 -11.02
N LEU A 132 4.35 10.37 -11.22
CA LEU A 132 4.83 9.66 -12.41
C LEU A 132 4.14 10.20 -13.69
N LEU A 133 4.93 10.31 -14.76
CA LEU A 133 4.42 10.58 -16.11
C LEU A 133 3.72 9.34 -16.64
N GLU A 134 4.38 8.18 -16.56
CA GLU A 134 3.85 6.89 -16.97
C GLU A 134 3.99 5.86 -15.87
N MET A 135 3.01 4.96 -15.78
CA MET A 135 3.09 3.74 -14.98
C MET A 135 3.29 2.55 -15.91
N LYS A 136 4.33 1.73 -15.67
CA LYS A 136 4.66 0.54 -16.48
C LYS A 136 4.32 -0.77 -15.77
N VAL A 137 3.61 -0.69 -14.66
CA VAL A 137 3.19 -1.82 -13.82
C VAL A 137 1.71 -1.69 -13.44
N LYS A 138 1.11 -2.78 -13.00
CA LYS A 138 -0.30 -2.85 -12.59
C LYS A 138 -0.47 -3.54 -11.24
N PRO A 139 -1.56 -3.29 -10.51
CA PRO A 139 -1.84 -3.96 -9.24
C PRO A 139 -1.80 -5.49 -9.38
N GLY A 140 -1.24 -6.16 -8.37
CA GLY A 140 -1.04 -7.61 -8.34
C GLY A 140 0.23 -8.09 -9.04
N GLN A 141 0.92 -7.23 -9.80
CA GLN A 141 2.16 -7.61 -10.49
C GLN A 141 3.32 -7.77 -9.50
N ALA A 142 4.00 -8.91 -9.56
CA ALA A 142 5.29 -9.09 -8.89
C ALA A 142 6.39 -8.36 -9.66
N VAL A 143 7.28 -7.70 -8.93
CA VAL A 143 8.42 -6.95 -9.48
C VAL A 143 9.71 -7.37 -8.80
N LYS A 144 10.82 -7.29 -9.55
CA LYS A 144 12.17 -7.57 -9.07
C LYS A 144 12.91 -6.27 -8.79
N ARG A 145 13.76 -6.25 -7.77
CA ARG A 145 14.65 -5.13 -7.41
C ARG A 145 15.28 -4.50 -8.66
N GLY A 146 15.14 -3.19 -8.81
CA GLY A 146 15.62 -2.44 -9.96
C GLY A 146 14.82 -2.61 -11.25
N ALA A 147 13.62 -3.24 -11.22
CA ALA A 147 12.73 -3.27 -12.38
C ALA A 147 12.15 -1.89 -12.67
N LEU A 148 12.01 -1.54 -13.93
CA LEU A 148 11.39 -0.29 -14.38
C LEU A 148 9.88 -0.32 -14.05
N ILE A 149 9.40 0.69 -13.32
CA ILE A 149 7.99 0.77 -12.88
C ILE A 149 7.25 1.99 -13.43
N GLY A 150 7.97 2.98 -13.93
CA GLY A 150 7.40 4.21 -14.47
C GLY A 150 8.46 5.20 -14.87
N THR A 151 8.04 6.44 -15.12
CA THR A 151 8.94 7.55 -15.47
C THR A 151 8.57 8.79 -14.66
N ILE A 152 9.55 9.68 -14.40
CA ILE A 152 9.37 10.94 -13.68
C ILE A 152 8.41 11.85 -14.45
N GLY A 153 7.50 12.50 -13.74
CA GLY A 153 6.54 13.45 -14.29
C GLY A 153 6.50 14.78 -13.56
N SER A 154 5.61 15.65 -14.04
CA SER A 154 5.37 17.00 -13.51
C SER A 154 3.88 17.24 -13.23
N ASN A 155 3.05 16.18 -13.29
CA ASN A 155 1.59 16.26 -13.24
C ASN A 155 1.02 17.31 -14.21
N SER A 156 1.34 17.13 -15.51
CA SER A 156 0.96 18.05 -16.60
C SER A 156 1.50 19.50 -16.42
N GLY A 157 2.71 19.64 -15.87
CA GLY A 157 3.35 20.94 -15.67
C GLY A 157 2.87 21.72 -14.44
N MET A 158 2.16 21.07 -13.52
CA MET A 158 1.73 21.70 -12.27
C MET A 158 2.90 22.13 -11.39
N TYR A 159 4.03 21.43 -11.49
CA TYR A 159 5.29 21.70 -10.79
C TYR A 159 6.47 21.16 -11.61
N PRO A 160 7.71 21.61 -11.33
CA PRO A 160 8.91 21.05 -11.96
C PRO A 160 8.97 19.53 -11.79
N ALA A 161 9.46 18.85 -12.82
CA ALA A 161 9.59 17.39 -12.81
C ALA A 161 10.42 16.93 -11.60
N HIS A 162 9.94 15.88 -10.92
CA HIS A 162 10.64 15.22 -9.83
C HIS A 162 9.95 13.90 -9.46
N LEU A 163 10.64 13.02 -8.77
CA LEU A 163 10.05 11.87 -8.13
C LEU A 163 9.74 12.18 -6.66
N HIS A 164 8.47 12.11 -6.26
CA HIS A 164 8.11 12.03 -4.85
C HIS A 164 8.16 10.57 -4.39
N PHE A 165 8.99 10.27 -3.39
CA PHE A 165 9.25 8.92 -2.93
C PHE A 165 9.06 8.77 -1.42
N GLU A 166 8.24 7.78 -1.00
CA GLU A 166 7.99 7.50 0.42
C GLU A 166 8.32 6.04 0.77
N MET A 167 8.71 5.81 2.02
CA MET A 167 8.77 4.48 2.65
C MET A 167 7.85 4.46 3.86
N ARG A 168 6.95 3.46 3.96
CA ARG A 168 5.85 3.41 4.92
C ARG A 168 5.82 2.10 5.68
N HIS A 169 6.01 2.16 7.00
CA HIS A 169 5.86 0.99 7.89
C HIS A 169 4.40 0.59 8.06
N ASN A 170 3.49 1.56 8.10
CA ASN A 170 2.06 1.30 8.23
C ASN A 170 1.44 0.93 6.87
N LEU A 171 1.11 -0.34 6.70
CA LEU A 171 0.56 -0.90 5.47
C LEU A 171 -0.91 -0.51 5.21
N LYS A 172 -1.52 0.29 6.07
CA LYS A 172 -2.92 0.74 5.94
C LYS A 172 -3.06 2.16 5.39
N ILE A 173 -1.95 2.87 5.15
CA ILE A 173 -2.02 4.27 4.71
C ILE A 173 -2.64 4.39 3.32
N GLY A 174 -2.20 3.61 2.33
CA GLY A 174 -2.63 3.80 0.94
C GLY A 174 -2.51 5.27 0.52
N MET A 175 -3.62 5.90 0.16
CA MET A 175 -3.69 7.34 -0.16
C MET A 175 -4.29 8.18 0.98
N HIS A 176 -4.53 7.62 2.16
CA HIS A 176 -5.17 8.27 3.33
C HIS A 176 -4.17 8.66 4.42
N ARG A 177 -3.12 9.38 4.05
CA ARG A 177 -2.04 9.78 4.97
C ARG A 177 -2.49 10.73 6.10
N GLU A 178 -3.61 11.42 5.94
CA GLU A 178 -4.17 12.33 6.93
C GLU A 178 -4.80 11.62 8.13
N SER A 179 -5.14 10.35 7.97
CA SER A 179 -5.84 9.55 8.99
C SER A 179 -4.92 8.85 9.99
N VAL A 180 -3.61 9.02 9.88
CA VAL A 180 -2.62 8.36 10.73
C VAL A 180 -1.68 9.38 11.39
N ALA A 181 -1.09 8.99 12.53
CA ALA A 181 -0.12 9.83 13.22
C ALA A 181 1.10 10.13 12.33
N ARG A 182 1.60 11.36 12.39
CA ARG A 182 2.73 11.85 11.60
C ARG A 182 4.04 11.59 12.35
N ASP A 183 4.44 10.33 12.39
CA ASP A 183 5.59 9.87 13.13
C ASP A 183 6.36 8.75 12.41
N LEU A 184 7.53 8.41 12.94
CA LEU A 184 8.38 7.36 12.38
C LEU A 184 7.88 5.93 12.66
N THR A 185 6.76 5.75 13.36
CA THR A 185 6.10 4.43 13.46
C THR A 185 5.32 4.13 12.18
N ASN A 186 4.86 5.18 11.48
CA ASN A 186 4.10 5.08 10.25
C ASN A 186 4.97 5.27 8.99
N TRP A 187 5.98 6.16 9.04
CA TRP A 187 6.91 6.42 7.93
C TRP A 187 8.34 6.10 8.31
N ALA A 188 9.15 5.72 7.35
CA ALA A 188 10.59 5.67 7.47
C ALA A 188 11.21 6.83 6.68
N SER A 189 12.38 7.34 7.12
CA SER A 189 13.25 8.16 6.27
C SER A 189 13.70 7.31 5.08
N PRO A 190 13.32 7.64 3.84
CA PRO A 190 13.52 6.74 2.71
C PRO A 190 14.99 6.42 2.47
N SER A 191 15.84 7.44 2.37
CA SER A 191 17.28 7.26 2.14
C SER A 191 17.98 6.50 3.26
N ASP A 192 17.61 6.78 4.53
CA ASP A 192 18.22 6.10 5.68
C ASP A 192 17.78 4.64 5.73
N PHE A 193 16.50 4.36 5.43
CA PHE A 193 16.02 2.99 5.34
C PHE A 193 16.76 2.21 4.25
N ILE A 194 16.89 2.77 3.05
CA ILE A 194 17.61 2.14 1.94
C ILE A 194 19.06 1.91 2.32
N LYS A 195 19.78 2.90 2.82
CA LYS A 195 21.20 2.78 3.24
C LYS A 195 21.38 1.65 4.25
N LYS A 196 20.49 1.57 5.25
CA LYS A 196 20.52 0.54 6.28
C LYS A 196 20.27 -0.87 5.75
N HIS A 197 19.44 -1.00 4.70
CA HIS A 197 19.00 -2.29 4.16
C HIS A 197 19.51 -2.53 2.72
N ARG A 198 20.65 -1.94 2.35
CA ARG A 198 21.23 -2.06 1.00
C ARG A 198 21.47 -3.49 0.55
N GLN A 199 21.93 -4.31 1.46
CA GLN A 199 22.23 -5.72 1.23
C GLN A 199 21.66 -6.54 2.38
N LEU A 200 20.83 -7.49 2.04
CA LEU A 200 20.22 -8.44 2.95
C LEU A 200 20.53 -9.84 2.45
N ASN A 201 20.42 -10.82 3.34
CA ASN A 201 20.60 -12.22 2.95
C ASN A 201 19.50 -12.60 1.94
N ARG A 202 19.92 -13.21 0.84
CA ARG A 202 18.98 -13.76 -0.14
C ARG A 202 18.34 -15.01 0.43
N GLU A 203 17.02 -15.04 0.43
CA GLU A 203 16.22 -16.19 0.80
C GLU A 203 15.31 -16.58 -0.36
N TRP A 204 15.20 -17.88 -0.62
CA TRP A 204 14.37 -18.38 -1.72
C TRP A 204 12.91 -18.63 -1.30
N ASN A 205 12.64 -18.56 0.00
CA ASN A 205 11.30 -18.78 0.53
C ASN A 205 10.37 -17.61 0.21
N GLN A 206 9.13 -17.96 -0.11
CA GLN A 206 8.07 -16.99 -0.21
C GLN A 206 7.32 -16.87 1.11
N VAL A 207 6.92 -15.66 1.44
CA VAL A 207 6.11 -15.33 2.62
C VAL A 207 4.72 -14.85 2.23
N ALA A 208 3.75 -15.03 3.13
CA ALA A 208 2.42 -14.46 2.99
C ALA A 208 2.42 -13.04 3.57
N ALA A 209 2.21 -12.05 2.72
CA ALA A 209 2.09 -10.66 3.12
C ALA A 209 0.63 -10.22 3.21
N PRO A 210 0.24 -9.32 4.12
CA PRO A 210 -1.09 -8.75 4.17
C PRO A 210 -1.47 -8.10 2.83
N ALA A 211 -2.71 -8.29 2.37
CA ALA A 211 -3.26 -7.68 1.16
C ALA A 211 -4.59 -6.99 1.47
N GLY A 212 -5.06 -6.11 0.57
CA GLY A 212 -6.33 -5.40 0.75
C GLY A 212 -6.37 -4.53 2.01
N THR A 213 -5.21 -4.01 2.46
CA THR A 213 -5.10 -3.30 3.74
C THR A 213 -5.46 -1.82 3.63
N TYR A 214 -5.51 -1.26 2.41
CA TYR A 214 -5.82 0.16 2.24
C TYR A 214 -7.31 0.42 2.35
N PRO A 215 -7.71 1.54 2.98
CA PRO A 215 -9.07 2.04 2.88
C PRO A 215 -9.44 2.29 1.41
N VAL A 216 -10.73 2.18 1.09
CA VAL A 216 -11.23 2.51 -0.25
C VAL A 216 -10.97 4.00 -0.52
N TYR A 217 -10.18 4.28 -1.55
CA TYR A 217 -9.89 5.66 -1.96
C TYR A 217 -11.12 6.25 -2.66
N GLN A 218 -11.73 7.25 -2.05
CA GLN A 218 -12.94 7.91 -2.57
C GLN A 218 -12.63 9.19 -3.38
N GLY A 219 -11.35 9.45 -3.68
CA GLY A 219 -10.89 10.70 -4.26
C GLY A 219 -10.71 11.80 -3.19
N PHE A 220 -10.07 12.90 -3.56
CA PHE A 220 -10.04 14.07 -2.71
C PHE A 220 -11.43 14.72 -2.75
N LYS A 221 -12.13 14.76 -1.62
CA LYS A 221 -13.36 15.55 -1.49
C LYS A 221 -12.96 17.01 -1.36
N GLY A 222 -13.17 17.76 -2.39
CA GLY A 222 -13.10 19.23 -2.38
C GLY A 222 -11.68 19.78 -2.55
N ILE A 223 -11.35 20.14 -3.73
CA ILE A 223 -10.74 21.41 -4.15
C ILE A 223 -11.63 21.99 -5.21
#